data_60277a0da551bbd8e8062c5096de16a8
#
_entry.id   60277a0da551bbd8e8062c5096de16a8
#
_cell.length_a   1.000
_cell.length_b   1.000
_cell.length_c   1.000
_cell.angle_alpha   90.00
_cell.angle_beta   90.00
_cell.angle_gamma   90.00
#
_symmetry.space_group_name_H-M   'P 1'
#
loop_
_entity.id
_entity.type
_entity.pdbx_description
1 polymer ?
#
loop_
_entity_poly.entity_id
_entity_poly.type
_entity_poly.pdbx_seq_one_letter_code
_entity_poly.pdbx_strand_id
1 'polypeptide(L)'
;MNRIAWPKLTRDLVAILRGLRPEEAPAIVGALVEAGFEAIEVPLNSPDPFRSIEAARRLAPEGVLIGAGTVLSVEEVDRLNDAGGNLLVSPNVDPAVIARAGRHGMITMPGVFSPTEALAAVSAGASALKFFPASVLGPKGIKAIMAVLPDGVPVGAVGGVSERDFVAYAAVGVRTFGLGSSLYRPAADAAEVATRARAAVAAYDAVFGG
;
A
#
# COMPACT_ATOMS: atom_id res chain seq x y z
N MET A 1 7.66 13.13 -17.13
CA MET A 1 6.46 12.29 -16.90
C MET A 1 5.58 12.98 -15.86
N ASN A 2 4.25 13.02 -16.04
CA ASN A 2 3.38 13.59 -15.01
C ASN A 2 3.28 12.58 -13.86
N ARG A 3 3.79 12.97 -12.69
CA ARG A 3 3.60 12.23 -11.45
C ARG A 3 2.12 12.27 -11.08
N ILE A 4 1.50 11.12 -10.85
CA ILE A 4 0.18 11.04 -10.25
C ILE A 4 0.35 11.25 -8.75
N ALA A 5 -0.33 12.25 -8.19
CA ALA A 5 -0.20 12.55 -6.77
C ALA A 5 -0.81 11.42 -5.91
N TRP A 6 -0.21 11.14 -4.76
CA TRP A 6 -0.85 10.32 -3.74
C TRP A 6 -2.16 11.00 -3.31
N PRO A 7 -3.30 10.31 -3.31
CA PRO A 7 -4.58 10.93 -2.98
C PRO A 7 -4.63 11.32 -1.51
N LYS A 8 -5.51 12.26 -1.20
CA LYS A 8 -5.81 12.60 0.19
C LYS A 8 -6.79 11.55 0.74
N LEU A 9 -6.26 10.57 1.46
CA LEU A 9 -7.06 9.59 2.18
C LEU A 9 -7.42 10.13 3.57
N THR A 10 -8.54 9.67 4.13
CA THR A 10 -8.89 9.94 5.54
C THR A 10 -7.83 9.33 6.46
N ARG A 11 -7.39 8.12 6.11
CA ARG A 11 -6.31 7.41 6.82
C ARG A 11 -5.35 6.82 5.79
N ASP A 12 -4.08 7.16 5.89
CA ASP A 12 -3.04 6.63 5.00
C ASP A 12 -2.64 5.19 5.41
N LEU A 13 -3.64 4.30 5.48
CA LEU A 13 -3.48 2.86 5.78
C LEU A 13 -3.67 2.04 4.51
N VAL A 14 -2.70 1.18 4.19
CA VAL A 14 -2.76 0.25 3.05
C VAL A 14 -2.88 -1.17 3.59
N ALA A 15 -4.00 -1.84 3.29
CA ALA A 15 -4.19 -3.25 3.63
C ALA A 15 -3.48 -4.16 2.61
N ILE A 16 -2.67 -5.10 3.09
CA ILE A 16 -1.90 -6.05 2.27
C ILE A 16 -2.48 -7.45 2.47
N LEU A 17 -3.19 -7.97 1.48
CA LEU A 17 -3.94 -9.23 1.55
C LEU A 17 -3.17 -10.39 0.93
N ARG A 18 -1.96 -10.66 1.41
CA ARG A 18 -1.12 -11.75 0.89
C ARG A 18 -1.72 -13.12 1.15
N GLY A 19 -1.97 -13.88 0.08
CA GLY A 19 -2.57 -15.19 0.12
C GLY A 19 -4.10 -15.19 0.09
N LEU A 20 -4.74 -14.03 -0.15
CA LEU A 20 -6.18 -13.92 -0.33
C LEU A 20 -6.62 -14.74 -1.55
N ARG A 21 -7.69 -15.52 -1.39
CA ARG A 21 -8.34 -16.27 -2.47
C ARG A 21 -9.55 -15.49 -3.01
N PRO A 22 -9.92 -15.67 -4.29
CA PRO A 22 -11.02 -14.93 -4.90
C PRO A 22 -12.36 -15.06 -4.16
N GLU A 23 -12.66 -16.23 -3.61
CA GLU A 23 -13.89 -16.48 -2.87
C GLU A 23 -13.95 -15.76 -1.51
N GLU A 24 -12.80 -15.42 -0.92
CA GLU A 24 -12.69 -14.68 0.34
C GLU A 24 -12.75 -13.16 0.13
N ALA A 25 -12.38 -12.68 -1.07
CA ALA A 25 -12.21 -11.27 -1.36
C ALA A 25 -13.45 -10.41 -1.01
N PRO A 26 -14.69 -10.81 -1.34
CA PRO A 26 -15.87 -10.00 -1.01
C PRO A 26 -16.02 -9.74 0.49
N ALA A 27 -15.88 -10.76 1.32
CA ALA A 27 -16.08 -10.63 2.75
C ALA A 27 -14.94 -9.86 3.43
N ILE A 28 -13.69 -10.14 3.05
CA ILE A 28 -12.50 -9.51 3.64
C ILE A 28 -12.42 -8.02 3.23
N VAL A 29 -12.62 -7.72 1.95
CA VAL A 29 -12.60 -6.33 1.46
C VAL A 29 -13.75 -5.51 2.04
N GLY A 30 -14.96 -6.09 2.12
CA GLY A 30 -16.10 -5.45 2.77
C GLY A 30 -15.78 -5.05 4.22
N ALA A 31 -15.23 -6.00 4.99
CA ALA A 31 -14.84 -5.75 6.39
C ALA A 31 -13.78 -4.64 6.54
N LEU A 32 -12.82 -4.54 5.61
CA LEU A 32 -11.81 -3.49 5.61
C LEU A 32 -12.39 -2.12 5.27
N VAL A 33 -13.24 -2.06 4.25
CA VAL A 33 -13.91 -0.81 3.84
C VAL A 33 -14.83 -0.29 4.96
N GLU A 34 -15.61 -1.18 5.58
CA GLU A 34 -16.45 -0.84 6.74
C GLU A 34 -15.65 -0.33 7.94
N ALA A 35 -14.44 -0.86 8.14
CA ALA A 35 -13.52 -0.38 9.18
C ALA A 35 -12.86 0.96 8.83
N GLY A 36 -12.95 1.44 7.59
CA GLY A 36 -12.42 2.72 7.14
C GLY A 36 -11.07 2.66 6.41
N PHE A 37 -10.71 1.51 5.82
CA PHE A 37 -9.59 1.41 4.89
C PHE A 37 -9.99 1.91 3.51
N GLU A 38 -9.16 2.78 2.94
CA GLU A 38 -9.37 3.38 1.61
C GLU A 38 -8.31 2.93 0.59
N ALA A 39 -7.33 2.10 0.98
CA ALA A 39 -6.33 1.52 0.10
C ALA A 39 -6.09 0.04 0.44
N ILE A 40 -6.28 -0.84 -0.55
CA ILE A 40 -6.22 -2.30 -0.38
C ILE A 40 -5.47 -2.89 -1.56
N GLU A 41 -4.45 -3.70 -1.30
CA GLU A 41 -3.72 -4.42 -2.34
C GLU A 41 -3.71 -5.93 -2.11
N VAL A 42 -3.82 -6.68 -3.20
CA VAL A 42 -3.63 -8.13 -3.23
C VAL A 42 -2.28 -8.42 -3.89
N PRO A 43 -1.30 -8.96 -3.16
CA PRO A 43 -0.01 -9.31 -3.75
C PRO A 43 -0.15 -10.35 -4.87
N LEU A 44 0.55 -10.16 -6.00
CA LEU A 44 0.44 -11.05 -7.18
C LEU A 44 0.95 -12.47 -6.93
N ASN A 45 1.65 -12.72 -5.85
CA ASN A 45 2.00 -14.06 -5.38
C ASN A 45 0.93 -14.71 -4.48
N SER A 46 -0.31 -14.21 -4.52
CA SER A 46 -1.51 -14.85 -3.95
C SER A 46 -2.19 -15.77 -4.97
N PRO A 47 -3.09 -16.68 -4.56
CA PRO A 47 -3.87 -17.49 -5.49
C PRO A 47 -4.81 -16.63 -6.35
N ASP A 48 -4.77 -16.79 -7.67
CA ASP A 48 -5.62 -16.07 -8.64
C ASP A 48 -5.83 -14.58 -8.33
N PRO A 49 -4.75 -13.79 -8.15
CA PRO A 49 -4.81 -12.45 -7.56
C PRO A 49 -5.65 -11.47 -8.39
N PHE A 50 -5.62 -11.56 -9.71
CA PHE A 50 -6.39 -10.67 -10.58
C PHE A 50 -7.91 -10.88 -10.43
N ARG A 51 -8.37 -12.12 -10.23
CA ARG A 51 -9.78 -12.41 -9.90
C ARG A 51 -10.19 -11.84 -8.55
N SER A 52 -9.29 -11.89 -7.56
CA SER A 52 -9.50 -11.25 -6.27
C SER A 52 -9.62 -9.73 -6.40
N ILE A 53 -8.74 -9.10 -7.21
CA ILE A 53 -8.76 -7.66 -7.48
C ILE A 53 -10.04 -7.25 -8.21
N GLU A 54 -10.46 -7.98 -9.25
CA GLU A 54 -11.73 -7.74 -9.95
C GLU A 54 -12.93 -7.82 -9.01
N ALA A 55 -12.99 -8.84 -8.15
CA ALA A 55 -14.06 -9.00 -7.18
C ALA A 55 -14.06 -7.84 -6.16
N ALA A 56 -12.89 -7.46 -5.65
CA ALA A 56 -12.72 -6.33 -4.74
C ALA A 56 -13.15 -5.01 -5.40
N ARG A 57 -12.74 -4.78 -6.66
CA ARG A 57 -13.06 -3.52 -7.37
C ARG A 57 -14.55 -3.35 -7.60
N ARG A 58 -15.28 -4.43 -7.91
CA ARG A 58 -16.74 -4.40 -8.08
C ARG A 58 -17.51 -4.03 -6.81
N LEU A 59 -16.95 -4.29 -5.64
CA LEU A 59 -17.59 -4.06 -4.35
C LEU A 59 -17.15 -2.76 -3.69
N ALA A 60 -15.93 -2.32 -3.95
CA ALA A 60 -15.37 -1.15 -3.30
C ALA A 60 -16.08 0.13 -3.78
N PRO A 61 -16.45 1.04 -2.84
CA PRO A 61 -16.98 2.34 -3.18
C PRO A 61 -16.05 3.15 -4.08
N GLU A 62 -16.62 4.16 -4.74
CA GLU A 62 -15.82 5.15 -5.44
C GLU A 62 -14.85 5.84 -4.48
N GLY A 63 -13.62 6.10 -4.94
CA GLY A 63 -12.56 6.70 -4.12
C GLY A 63 -11.69 5.68 -3.37
N VAL A 64 -12.14 4.44 -3.14
CA VAL A 64 -11.31 3.39 -2.55
C VAL A 64 -10.31 2.87 -3.59
N LEU A 65 -9.03 2.86 -3.22
CA LEU A 65 -7.96 2.31 -4.03
C LEU A 65 -7.93 0.78 -3.88
N ILE A 66 -8.13 0.07 -4.98
CA ILE A 66 -7.98 -1.38 -5.06
C ILE A 66 -6.89 -1.70 -6.06
N GLY A 67 -5.95 -2.56 -5.69
CA GLY A 67 -4.88 -2.88 -6.61
C GLY A 67 -4.04 -4.09 -6.25
N ALA A 68 -2.84 -4.12 -6.79
CA ALA A 68 -1.91 -5.22 -6.61
C ALA A 68 -0.66 -4.81 -5.85
N GLY A 69 -0.16 -5.71 -5.01
CA GLY A 69 1.21 -5.70 -4.52
C GLY A 69 2.11 -6.68 -5.26
N THR A 70 3.41 -6.53 -5.09
CA THR A 70 4.41 -7.42 -5.71
C THR A 70 4.29 -7.43 -7.24
N VAL A 71 4.02 -6.26 -7.83
CA VAL A 71 4.01 -6.07 -9.28
C VAL A 71 5.45 -5.85 -9.76
N LEU A 72 5.95 -6.74 -10.62
CA LEU A 72 7.37 -6.80 -10.99
C LEU A 72 7.63 -6.62 -12.49
N SER A 73 6.59 -6.58 -13.33
CA SER A 73 6.73 -6.43 -14.77
C SER A 73 5.68 -5.51 -15.38
N VAL A 74 5.97 -5.02 -16.59
CA VAL A 74 5.05 -4.19 -17.37
C VAL A 74 3.80 -4.97 -17.76
N GLU A 75 3.93 -6.25 -18.06
CA GLU A 75 2.82 -7.14 -18.39
C GLU A 75 1.85 -7.30 -17.20
N GLU A 76 2.40 -7.37 -15.98
CA GLU A 76 1.58 -7.40 -14.76
C GLU A 76 0.83 -6.08 -14.53
N VAL A 77 1.44 -4.94 -14.90
CA VAL A 77 0.75 -3.63 -14.88
C VAL A 77 -0.46 -3.63 -15.81
N ASP A 78 -0.29 -4.13 -17.04
CA ASP A 78 -1.39 -4.19 -18.01
C ASP A 78 -2.52 -5.11 -17.53
N ARG A 79 -2.18 -6.28 -17.01
CA ARG A 79 -3.16 -7.19 -16.40
C ARG A 79 -3.88 -6.57 -15.19
N LEU A 80 -3.17 -5.79 -14.38
CA LEU A 80 -3.76 -5.05 -13.27
C LEU A 80 -4.77 -4.01 -13.76
N ASN A 81 -4.44 -3.30 -14.83
CA ASN A 81 -5.35 -2.37 -15.49
C ASN A 81 -6.62 -3.05 -15.99
N ASP A 82 -6.47 -4.20 -16.68
CA ASP A 82 -7.60 -4.99 -17.20
C ASP A 82 -8.50 -5.52 -16.08
N ALA A 83 -7.93 -5.82 -14.91
CA ALA A 83 -8.67 -6.19 -13.70
C ALA A 83 -9.35 -4.99 -12.99
N GLY A 84 -9.20 -3.77 -13.52
CA GLY A 84 -9.77 -2.54 -12.95
C GLY A 84 -9.02 -1.99 -11.75
N GLY A 85 -7.78 -2.46 -11.50
CA GLY A 85 -6.95 -1.97 -10.39
C GLY A 85 -6.41 -0.56 -10.64
N ASN A 86 -6.36 0.25 -9.59
CA ASN A 86 -5.89 1.64 -9.63
C ASN A 86 -4.76 1.95 -8.63
N LEU A 87 -4.29 0.94 -7.88
CA LEU A 87 -3.16 1.01 -6.95
C LEU A 87 -2.11 -0.04 -7.32
N LEU A 88 -0.86 0.39 -7.49
CA LEU A 88 0.28 -0.48 -7.73
C LEU A 88 1.30 -0.35 -6.60
N VAL A 89 1.60 -1.46 -5.96
CA VAL A 89 2.65 -1.56 -4.94
C VAL A 89 3.67 -2.60 -5.38
N SER A 90 4.96 -2.29 -5.27
CA SER A 90 6.04 -3.23 -5.58
C SER A 90 7.03 -3.34 -4.42
N PRO A 91 7.83 -4.41 -4.33
CA PRO A 91 8.88 -4.54 -3.31
C PRO A 91 10.17 -3.80 -3.68
N ASN A 92 10.31 -3.38 -4.92
CA ASN A 92 11.51 -2.81 -5.54
C ASN A 92 11.18 -1.58 -6.39
N VAL A 93 12.20 -0.96 -6.94
CA VAL A 93 12.08 0.12 -7.93
C VAL A 93 12.35 -0.43 -9.32
N ASP A 94 11.37 -0.33 -10.20
CA ASP A 94 11.51 -0.52 -11.63
C ASP A 94 10.90 0.69 -12.35
N PRO A 95 11.70 1.55 -12.99
CA PRO A 95 11.22 2.73 -13.68
C PRO A 95 10.22 2.42 -14.82
N ALA A 96 10.35 1.27 -15.49
CA ALA A 96 9.45 0.88 -16.57
C ALA A 96 8.06 0.52 -16.03
N VAL A 97 8.00 -0.21 -14.91
CA VAL A 97 6.77 -0.54 -14.19
C VAL A 97 6.07 0.73 -13.71
N ILE A 98 6.81 1.63 -13.03
CA ILE A 98 6.26 2.91 -12.53
C ILE A 98 5.72 3.75 -13.68
N ALA A 99 6.48 3.89 -14.77
CA ALA A 99 6.08 4.66 -15.93
C ALA A 99 4.85 4.06 -16.65
N ARG A 100 4.77 2.72 -16.73
CA ARG A 100 3.60 2.05 -17.32
C ARG A 100 2.35 2.26 -16.47
N ALA A 101 2.44 2.11 -15.17
CA ALA A 101 1.35 2.38 -14.24
C ALA A 101 0.86 3.83 -14.34
N GLY A 102 1.78 4.79 -14.43
CA GLY A 102 1.45 6.20 -14.63
C GLY A 102 0.69 6.47 -15.93
N ARG A 103 0.98 5.75 -17.03
CA ARG A 103 0.21 5.85 -18.28
C ARG A 103 -1.23 5.35 -18.16
N HIS A 104 -1.48 4.37 -17.27
CA HIS A 104 -2.83 3.89 -16.95
C HIS A 104 -3.54 4.72 -15.86
N GLY A 105 -2.91 5.78 -15.35
CA GLY A 105 -3.52 6.60 -14.30
C GLY A 105 -3.48 5.97 -12.90
N MET A 106 -2.65 4.96 -12.68
CA MET A 106 -2.56 4.26 -11.39
C MET A 106 -1.73 5.05 -10.38
N ILE A 107 -2.13 4.99 -9.13
CA ILE A 107 -1.34 5.40 -7.98
C ILE A 107 -0.24 4.36 -7.75
N THR A 108 1.01 4.81 -7.56
CA THR A 108 2.16 3.91 -7.42
C THR A 108 2.89 4.11 -6.10
N MET A 109 3.29 3.00 -5.47
CA MET A 109 4.05 2.99 -4.21
C MET A 109 5.16 1.92 -4.27
N PRO A 110 6.26 2.18 -5.02
CA PRO A 110 7.40 1.27 -5.14
C PRO A 110 8.19 1.17 -3.84
N GLY A 111 8.77 -0.03 -3.61
CA GLY A 111 9.60 -0.34 -2.47
C GLY A 111 11.01 0.21 -2.61
N VAL A 112 11.51 0.87 -1.57
CA VAL A 112 12.85 1.46 -1.48
C VAL A 112 13.52 1.10 -0.16
N PHE A 113 14.84 0.93 -0.19
CA PHE A 113 15.65 0.64 0.99
C PHE A 113 16.87 1.57 1.12
N SER A 114 17.26 2.22 0.03
CA SER A 114 18.42 3.10 -0.03
C SER A 114 18.07 4.47 -0.62
N PRO A 115 18.91 5.51 -0.40
CA PRO A 115 18.75 6.81 -1.06
C PRO A 115 18.71 6.73 -2.58
N THR A 116 19.54 5.86 -3.19
CA THR A 116 19.58 5.67 -4.65
C THR A 116 18.24 5.18 -5.18
N GLU A 117 17.66 4.17 -4.55
CA GLU A 117 16.34 3.64 -4.94
C GLU A 117 15.23 4.68 -4.74
N ALA A 118 15.25 5.39 -3.61
CA ALA A 118 14.27 6.41 -3.30
C ALA A 118 14.27 7.54 -4.36
N LEU A 119 15.45 8.06 -4.72
CA LEU A 119 15.59 9.09 -5.75
C LEU A 119 15.23 8.56 -7.15
N ALA A 120 15.59 7.32 -7.48
CA ALA A 120 15.21 6.68 -8.73
C ALA A 120 13.68 6.54 -8.87
N ALA A 121 12.99 6.11 -7.80
CA ALA A 121 11.54 6.00 -7.78
C ALA A 121 10.85 7.35 -7.96
N VAL A 122 11.33 8.39 -7.27
CA VAL A 122 10.83 9.78 -7.43
C VAL A 122 11.00 10.24 -8.86
N SER A 123 12.19 10.05 -9.45
CA SER A 123 12.50 10.43 -10.82
C SER A 123 11.64 9.69 -11.85
N ALA A 124 11.27 8.44 -11.56
CA ALA A 124 10.36 7.65 -12.40
C ALA A 124 8.88 8.08 -12.28
N GLY A 125 8.53 8.96 -11.34
CA GLY A 125 7.18 9.49 -11.15
C GLY A 125 6.32 8.73 -10.14
N ALA A 126 6.93 8.05 -9.17
CA ALA A 126 6.21 7.36 -8.09
C ALA A 126 5.29 8.32 -7.32
N SER A 127 4.07 7.88 -6.99
CA SER A 127 3.09 8.66 -6.22
C SER A 127 3.50 8.81 -4.76
N ALA A 128 4.01 7.72 -4.17
CA ALA A 128 4.57 7.64 -2.83
C ALA A 128 5.73 6.66 -2.81
N LEU A 129 6.52 6.64 -1.74
CA LEU A 129 7.58 5.65 -1.52
C LEU A 129 7.20 4.69 -0.39
N LYS A 130 7.46 3.40 -0.61
CA LYS A 130 7.31 2.34 0.39
C LYS A 130 8.69 1.99 0.96
N PHE A 131 9.04 2.47 2.14
CA PHE A 131 10.23 1.95 2.83
C PHE A 131 10.00 0.49 3.23
N PHE A 132 10.82 -0.42 2.67
CA PHE A 132 10.61 -1.87 2.81
C PHE A 132 11.95 -2.64 2.80
N PRO A 133 12.19 -3.52 3.79
CA PRO A 133 11.39 -3.76 5.00
C PRO A 133 11.62 -2.67 6.06
N ALA A 134 10.55 -2.01 6.50
CA ALA A 134 10.66 -0.89 7.44
C ALA A 134 11.19 -1.29 8.81
N SER A 135 10.87 -2.50 9.29
CA SER A 135 11.39 -3.02 10.56
C SER A 135 12.93 -3.15 10.60
N VAL A 136 13.57 -3.31 9.43
CA VAL A 136 15.03 -3.40 9.30
C VAL A 136 15.65 -2.01 9.31
N LEU A 137 15.07 -1.05 8.56
CA LEU A 137 15.55 0.34 8.53
C LEU A 137 15.30 1.08 9.85
N GLY A 138 14.16 0.81 10.45
CA GLY A 138 13.67 1.54 11.61
C GLY A 138 13.35 3.02 11.31
N PRO A 139 12.69 3.72 12.24
CA PRO A 139 12.35 5.14 12.07
C PRO A 139 13.58 6.02 11.83
N LYS A 140 14.71 5.74 12.48
CA LYS A 140 15.95 6.52 12.33
C LYS A 140 16.55 6.37 10.93
N GLY A 141 16.58 5.17 10.36
CA GLY A 141 17.08 4.92 9.02
C GLY A 141 16.20 5.60 7.95
N ILE A 142 14.89 5.49 8.09
CA ILE A 142 13.94 6.17 7.21
C ILE A 142 14.12 7.69 7.27
N LYS A 143 14.22 8.28 8.48
CA LYS A 143 14.46 9.73 8.65
C LYS A 143 15.73 10.18 7.94
N ALA A 144 16.80 9.41 8.02
CA ALA A 144 18.07 9.73 7.37
C ALA A 144 17.95 9.75 5.84
N ILE A 145 17.19 8.81 5.26
CA ILE A 145 16.95 8.80 3.81
C ILE A 145 16.01 9.94 3.41
N MET A 146 14.96 10.22 4.18
CA MET A 146 14.05 11.33 3.91
C MET A 146 14.76 12.69 3.84
N ALA A 147 15.86 12.88 4.57
CA ALA A 147 16.60 14.14 4.59
C ALA A 147 17.21 14.53 3.22
N VAL A 148 17.32 13.59 2.28
CA VAL A 148 17.86 13.84 0.93
C VAL A 148 16.79 13.74 -0.16
N LEU A 149 15.53 13.53 0.20
CA LEU A 149 14.41 13.51 -0.74
C LEU A 149 13.92 14.93 -1.04
N PRO A 150 13.32 15.15 -2.21
CA PRO A 150 12.60 16.39 -2.50
C PRO A 150 11.44 16.58 -1.51
N ASP A 151 11.14 17.85 -1.21
CA ASP A 151 10.02 18.20 -0.34
C ASP A 151 8.68 17.64 -0.85
N GLY A 152 7.83 17.22 0.08
CA GLY A 152 6.46 16.78 -0.23
C GLY A 152 6.35 15.40 -0.90
N VAL A 153 7.41 14.58 -0.87
CA VAL A 153 7.32 13.17 -1.30
C VAL A 153 6.62 12.37 -0.20
N PRO A 154 5.43 11.79 -0.46
CA PRO A 154 4.77 10.93 0.53
C PRO A 154 5.59 9.67 0.76
N VAL A 155 5.72 9.28 2.03
CA VAL A 155 6.51 8.10 2.42
C VAL A 155 5.70 7.22 3.36
N GLY A 156 5.82 5.91 3.17
CA GLY A 156 5.16 4.92 4.00
C GLY A 156 6.12 3.86 4.53
N ALA A 157 5.79 3.32 5.70
CA ALA A 157 6.51 2.22 6.34
C ALA A 157 5.75 0.91 6.13
N VAL A 158 6.43 -0.09 5.56
CA VAL A 158 5.86 -1.39 5.22
C VAL A 158 6.85 -2.51 5.56
N GLY A 159 6.32 -3.64 6.03
CA GLY A 159 7.13 -4.81 6.37
C GLY A 159 7.59 -4.82 7.82
N GLY A 160 6.94 -5.70 8.61
CA GLY A 160 7.16 -5.84 10.05
C GLY A 160 6.62 -4.67 10.87
N VAL A 161 5.58 -3.98 10.35
CA VAL A 161 4.92 -2.83 11.00
C VAL A 161 3.52 -3.24 11.45
N SER A 162 3.12 -2.77 12.60
CA SER A 162 1.80 -2.90 13.18
C SER A 162 1.30 -1.55 13.73
N GLU A 163 0.07 -1.52 14.23
CA GLU A 163 -0.54 -0.36 14.89
C GLU A 163 0.30 0.17 16.08
N ARG A 164 1.11 -0.69 16.71
CA ARG A 164 1.95 -0.34 17.86
C ARG A 164 3.15 0.54 17.47
N ASP A 165 3.49 0.55 16.20
CA ASP A 165 4.67 1.24 15.68
C ASP A 165 4.35 2.65 15.18
N PHE A 166 3.06 3.01 15.01
CA PHE A 166 2.65 4.27 14.37
C PHE A 166 3.24 5.51 15.04
N VAL A 167 3.24 5.57 16.36
CA VAL A 167 3.82 6.70 17.11
C VAL A 167 5.30 6.92 16.77
N ALA A 168 6.09 5.83 16.73
CA ALA A 168 7.52 5.91 16.49
C ALA A 168 7.85 6.38 15.06
N TYR A 169 7.09 5.89 14.06
CA TYR A 169 7.26 6.32 12.68
C TYR A 169 6.68 7.72 12.41
N ALA A 170 5.57 8.07 13.05
CA ALA A 170 5.00 9.41 12.97
C ALA A 170 5.96 10.49 13.49
N ALA A 171 6.71 10.20 14.56
CA ALA A 171 7.71 11.10 15.13
C ALA A 171 8.84 11.47 14.15
N VAL A 172 9.00 10.71 13.06
CA VAL A 172 9.99 10.99 12.01
C VAL A 172 9.37 11.44 10.69
N GLY A 173 8.05 11.67 10.67
CA GLY A 173 7.33 12.23 9.52
C GLY A 173 6.69 11.19 8.58
N VAL A 174 6.70 9.90 8.94
CA VAL A 174 5.98 8.87 8.18
C VAL A 174 4.49 8.93 8.55
N ARG A 175 3.61 8.94 7.53
CA ARG A 175 2.17 8.95 7.72
C ARG A 175 1.47 7.72 7.14
N THR A 176 2.02 7.11 6.08
CA THR A 176 1.43 5.96 5.41
C THR A 176 1.96 4.65 5.99
N PHE A 177 1.09 3.69 6.24
CA PHE A 177 1.46 2.38 6.78
C PHE A 177 0.85 1.25 5.98
N GLY A 178 1.69 0.32 5.50
CA GLY A 178 1.22 -0.91 4.89
C GLY A 178 1.19 -2.06 5.90
N LEU A 179 -0.02 -2.55 6.18
CA LEU A 179 -0.28 -3.59 7.18
C LEU A 179 -0.52 -4.94 6.50
N GLY A 180 0.41 -5.87 6.70
CA GLY A 180 0.33 -7.25 6.19
C GLY A 180 -0.14 -8.21 7.29
N SER A 181 0.78 -9.03 7.81
CA SER A 181 0.48 -10.09 8.77
C SER A 181 -0.12 -9.62 10.10
N SER A 182 0.04 -8.36 10.46
CA SER A 182 -0.65 -7.75 11.61
C SER A 182 -2.15 -7.57 11.35
N LEU A 183 -2.57 -7.43 10.09
CA LEU A 183 -3.96 -7.19 9.69
C LEU A 183 -4.63 -8.46 9.13
N TYR A 184 -3.99 -9.10 8.14
CA TYR A 184 -4.53 -10.26 7.43
C TYR A 184 -3.51 -11.40 7.38
N ARG A 185 -4.00 -12.63 7.55
CA ARG A 185 -3.26 -13.89 7.31
C ARG A 185 -4.16 -14.83 6.53
N PRO A 186 -3.61 -15.72 5.68
CA PRO A 186 -4.40 -16.74 5.01
C PRO A 186 -5.29 -17.51 5.99
N ALA A 187 -6.53 -17.76 5.61
CA ALA A 187 -7.57 -18.39 6.42
C ALA A 187 -8.12 -17.56 7.61
N ALA A 188 -7.72 -16.29 7.77
CA ALA A 188 -8.41 -15.38 8.70
C ALA A 188 -9.83 -15.10 8.18
N ASP A 189 -10.83 -15.18 9.06
CA ASP A 189 -12.19 -14.82 8.69
C ASP A 189 -12.41 -13.29 8.71
N ALA A 190 -13.53 -12.85 8.11
CA ALA A 190 -13.84 -11.42 8.00
C ALA A 190 -14.03 -10.74 9.38
N ALA A 191 -14.50 -11.45 10.39
CA ALA A 191 -14.71 -10.90 11.75
C ALA A 191 -13.36 -10.64 12.44
N GLU A 192 -12.41 -11.55 12.28
CA GLU A 192 -11.04 -11.38 12.78
C GLU A 192 -10.35 -10.19 12.09
N VAL A 193 -10.45 -10.11 10.75
CA VAL A 193 -9.89 -8.99 9.98
C VAL A 193 -10.55 -7.67 10.37
N ALA A 194 -11.89 -7.61 10.50
CA ALA A 194 -12.62 -6.43 10.95
C ALA A 194 -12.14 -5.94 12.33
N THR A 195 -11.89 -6.86 13.25
CA THR A 195 -11.40 -6.52 14.59
C THR A 195 -10.00 -5.89 14.55
N ARG A 196 -9.09 -6.48 13.78
CA ARG A 196 -7.72 -5.93 13.58
C ARG A 196 -7.75 -4.60 12.83
N ALA A 197 -8.61 -4.49 11.82
CA ALA A 197 -8.78 -3.26 11.04
C ALA A 197 -9.26 -2.10 11.91
N ARG A 198 -10.27 -2.31 12.75
CA ARG A 198 -10.75 -1.28 13.70
C ARG A 198 -9.67 -0.89 14.70
N ALA A 199 -8.88 -1.83 15.20
CA ALA A 199 -7.76 -1.54 16.11
C ALA A 199 -6.70 -0.67 15.42
N ALA A 200 -6.34 -0.99 14.16
CA ALA A 200 -5.39 -0.20 13.38
C ALA A 200 -5.93 1.22 13.08
N VAL A 201 -7.21 1.34 12.72
CA VAL A 201 -7.88 2.62 12.48
C VAL A 201 -7.87 3.47 13.76
N ALA A 202 -8.28 2.92 14.89
CA ALA A 202 -8.28 3.65 16.17
C ALA A 202 -6.87 4.11 16.59
N ALA A 203 -5.86 3.26 16.37
CA ALA A 203 -4.47 3.63 16.64
C ALA A 203 -3.96 4.74 15.70
N TYR A 204 -4.36 4.70 14.42
CA TYR A 204 -4.03 5.75 13.46
C TYR A 204 -4.67 7.09 13.86
N ASP A 205 -5.96 7.07 14.18
CA ASP A 205 -6.70 8.27 14.60
C ASP A 205 -6.13 8.87 15.89
N ALA A 206 -5.68 8.05 16.83
CA ALA A 206 -5.00 8.51 18.05
C ALA A 206 -3.68 9.26 17.78
N VAL A 207 -3.02 8.99 16.65
CA VAL A 207 -1.73 9.61 16.30
C VAL A 207 -1.92 10.81 15.36
N PHE A 208 -2.87 10.72 14.42
CA PHE A 208 -3.01 11.67 13.30
C PHE A 208 -4.39 12.33 13.20
N GLY A 209 -5.38 11.76 13.88
CA GLY A 209 -6.72 12.29 13.92
C GLY A 209 -6.79 13.41 14.95
N GLY A 210 -7.01 14.58 14.46
CA GLY A 210 -7.40 15.73 15.21
C GLY A 210 -8.59 16.33 14.52
#